data_0b87b845b2a0e5c7aa1f6a92f67c5431
#
_entry.id   0b87b845b2a0e5c7aa1f6a92f67c5431
#
_cell.length_a   1.000
_cell.length_b   1.000
_cell.length_c   1.000
_cell.angle_alpha   90.00
_cell.angle_beta   90.00
_cell.angle_gamma   90.00
#
_symmetry.space_group_name_H-M   'P 1'
#
loop_
_entity.id
_entity.type
_entity.pdbx_description
1 polymer ?
#
loop_
_entity_poly.entity_id
_entity_poly.type
_entity_poly.pdbx_seq_one_letter_code
_entity_poly.pdbx_strand_id
1 'polypeptide(L)'
;MKILLSGFIFILPELAFAHAGQRGHVMLLPTNLYIGGGAAVVALTFIFMIIVAGKSAIGKNIKLNQPEVQIKPVSWLSFLSLTAMFILILIGFKGNSDPMQNLLPLTTWVVWWIGLTMATAIFGNLWNFISPWPALGKLISFFPGIYLSSKLGVFSLGKLAYWPAVILFFLYAWLELVHPSPMDPDTLARIIFIYLIITASAMLIFGSKQWLNTCEPFTVFFRMVAWLSPIYLKSAKVENNTESSRISIRMPCSGLLRSELLPLSGTAFVLLVLSTVSFDGLSRTFWWLSLNGINPLEFPGKTVMVLPNTLGLCATFFVFATAYYLTHVISYFLNPYLKPSGSFIYSLIPIAFGYHFAHYLPAFLVDIQYALIAFSDPFSLGWNLFGTSGWTVSASFLSHFDSVIMIWFLQISAIVLAHVAAVIVAYLLQLHDSPNGQNSILVQVPATLLMIGYTIFGLWLLSTPVAV
;
A
#
# COMPACT_ATOMS: atom_id res chain seq x y z
N MET A 1 -7.94 2.05 32.07
CA MET A 1 -6.96 1.37 31.19
C MET A 1 -6.76 -0.12 31.52
N LYS A 2 -7.60 -0.73 32.35
CA LYS A 2 -7.60 -2.19 32.64
C LYS A 2 -8.84 -2.94 32.07
N ILE A 3 -9.75 -2.25 31.41
CA ILE A 3 -11.02 -2.84 30.90
C ILE A 3 -10.97 -3.15 29.39
N LEU A 4 -9.94 -2.67 28.68
CA LEU A 4 -9.82 -2.92 27.22
C LEU A 4 -8.98 -4.15 26.86
N LEU A 5 -8.34 -4.83 27.82
CA LEU A 5 -7.54 -6.02 27.57
C LEU A 5 -8.23 -7.35 27.97
N SER A 6 -9.35 -7.30 28.65
CA SER A 6 -10.05 -8.51 29.12
C SER A 6 -11.13 -9.05 28.18
N GLY A 7 -11.41 -8.37 27.07
CA GLY A 7 -12.38 -8.80 26.05
C GLY A 7 -11.86 -9.80 25.02
N PHE A 8 -10.56 -10.14 25.02
CA PHE A 8 -9.95 -10.94 23.95
C PHE A 8 -9.66 -12.41 24.30
N ILE A 9 -10.03 -12.90 25.50
CA ILE A 9 -9.59 -14.23 25.98
C ILE A 9 -10.76 -15.11 26.46
N PHE A 10 -11.88 -15.15 25.80
CA PHE A 10 -12.86 -16.21 26.06
C PHE A 10 -13.62 -16.60 24.77
N ILE A 11 -13.02 -17.50 23.98
CA ILE A 11 -13.78 -18.34 23.04
C ILE A 11 -13.29 -19.76 23.22
N LEU A 12 -14.13 -20.60 23.84
CA LEU A 12 -13.95 -22.03 23.95
C LEU A 12 -14.10 -22.71 22.58
N PRO A 13 -13.42 -23.84 22.31
CA PRO A 13 -13.40 -24.45 20.99
C PRO A 13 -14.68 -25.23 20.74
N GLU A 14 -15.48 -24.80 19.79
CA GLU A 14 -16.43 -25.70 19.12
C GLU A 14 -15.87 -26.17 17.78
N LEU A 15 -16.01 -27.46 17.52
CA LEU A 15 -15.51 -28.17 16.35
C LEU A 15 -15.96 -27.49 15.05
N ALA A 16 -15.06 -26.83 14.36
CA ALA A 16 -15.32 -26.19 13.08
C ALA A 16 -14.85 -27.09 11.94
N PHE A 17 -15.79 -27.50 11.09
CA PHE A 17 -15.50 -28.08 9.79
C PHE A 17 -14.80 -27.02 8.91
N ALA A 18 -13.58 -27.33 8.50
CA ALA A 18 -12.74 -26.45 7.70
C ALA A 18 -13.22 -26.40 6.25
N HIS A 19 -13.99 -25.40 5.93
CA HIS A 19 -13.99 -24.76 4.63
C HIS A 19 -14.09 -23.27 4.90
N ALA A 20 -12.92 -22.63 5.03
CA ALA A 20 -12.80 -21.18 5.05
C ALA A 20 -13.05 -20.61 3.63
N GLY A 21 -14.25 -20.88 3.11
CA GLY A 21 -14.77 -20.10 2.02
C GLY A 21 -15.05 -18.70 2.58
N GLN A 22 -14.52 -17.65 1.96
CA GLN A 22 -14.98 -16.29 2.16
C GLN A 22 -16.48 -16.27 1.81
N ARG A 23 -17.34 -16.64 2.73
CA ARG A 23 -18.79 -16.50 2.58
C ARG A 23 -19.04 -15.01 2.60
N GLY A 24 -19.29 -14.43 1.44
CA GLY A 24 -19.74 -13.07 1.31
C GLY A 24 -21.02 -12.91 2.12
N HIS A 25 -20.92 -12.40 3.34
CA HIS A 25 -22.07 -11.97 4.07
C HIS A 25 -22.58 -10.71 3.40
N VAL A 26 -23.62 -10.84 2.59
CA VAL A 26 -24.40 -9.69 2.14
C VAL A 26 -25.09 -9.15 3.39
N MET A 27 -24.44 -8.18 4.05
CA MET A 27 -25.07 -7.47 5.14
C MET A 27 -26.18 -6.61 4.56
N LEU A 28 -27.42 -6.79 5.04
CA LEU A 28 -28.57 -5.94 4.76
C LEU A 28 -28.46 -4.61 5.51
N LEU A 29 -27.29 -3.96 5.41
CA LEU A 29 -27.10 -2.62 5.92
C LEU A 29 -27.57 -1.60 4.87
N PRO A 30 -28.09 -0.45 5.28
CA PRO A 30 -28.52 0.59 4.34
C PRO A 30 -27.31 1.24 3.67
N THR A 31 -26.69 0.51 2.72
CA THR A 31 -25.42 0.87 2.04
C THR A 31 -25.48 2.27 1.43
N ASN A 32 -26.65 2.67 0.88
CA ASN A 32 -26.84 4.00 0.31
C ASN A 32 -26.64 5.12 1.34
N LEU A 33 -27.01 4.92 2.61
CA LEU A 33 -26.80 5.91 3.67
C LEU A 33 -25.31 6.06 4.00
N TYR A 34 -24.54 4.97 4.00
CA TYR A 34 -23.10 5.03 4.26
C TYR A 34 -22.32 5.64 3.09
N ILE A 35 -22.71 5.32 1.85
CA ILE A 35 -22.11 5.92 0.65
C ILE A 35 -22.42 7.43 0.64
N GLY A 36 -23.67 7.81 0.83
CA GLY A 36 -24.07 9.22 0.86
C GLY A 36 -23.48 9.97 2.05
N GLY A 37 -23.46 9.36 3.24
CA GLY A 37 -22.86 9.92 4.44
C GLY A 37 -21.35 10.13 4.31
N GLY A 38 -20.64 9.15 3.79
CA GLY A 38 -19.19 9.25 3.53
C GLY A 38 -18.85 10.34 2.53
N ALA A 39 -19.57 10.40 1.42
CA ALA A 39 -19.43 11.48 0.43
C ALA A 39 -19.73 12.87 1.02
N ALA A 40 -20.78 12.97 1.85
CA ALA A 40 -21.14 14.22 2.53
C ALA A 40 -20.05 14.66 3.52
N VAL A 41 -19.46 13.75 4.30
CA VAL A 41 -18.35 14.06 5.23
C VAL A 41 -17.16 14.64 4.47
N VAL A 42 -16.79 14.06 3.33
CA VAL A 42 -15.67 14.56 2.50
C VAL A 42 -15.98 15.96 1.95
N ALA A 43 -17.21 16.17 1.42
CA ALA A 43 -17.65 17.48 0.92
C ALA A 43 -17.68 18.54 2.04
N LEU A 44 -18.24 18.20 3.20
CA LEU A 44 -18.29 19.10 4.37
C LEU A 44 -16.88 19.42 4.91
N THR A 45 -15.96 18.47 4.87
CA THR A 45 -14.56 18.72 5.25
C THR A 45 -13.93 19.79 4.36
N PHE A 46 -14.16 19.74 3.05
CA PHE A 46 -13.68 20.76 2.13
C PHE A 46 -14.30 22.15 2.42
N ILE A 47 -15.61 22.21 2.62
CA ILE A 47 -16.31 23.46 2.98
C ILE A 47 -15.76 24.01 4.30
N PHE A 48 -15.58 23.15 5.31
CA PHE A 48 -15.02 23.55 6.59
C PHE A 48 -13.60 24.13 6.45
N MET A 49 -12.74 23.48 5.65
CA MET A 49 -11.38 23.98 5.39
C MET A 49 -11.40 25.36 4.73
N ILE A 50 -12.32 25.64 3.81
CA ILE A 50 -12.49 26.96 3.20
C ILE A 50 -12.86 28.02 4.24
N ILE A 51 -13.79 27.71 5.14
CA ILE A 51 -14.29 28.66 6.14
C ILE A 51 -13.22 28.96 7.19
N VAL A 52 -12.53 27.92 7.70
CA VAL A 52 -11.55 28.03 8.77
C VAL A 52 -10.24 28.64 8.27
N ALA A 53 -9.71 28.13 7.17
CA ALA A 53 -8.42 28.57 6.68
C ALA A 53 -8.49 29.91 5.90
N GLY A 54 -9.65 30.26 5.34
CA GLY A 54 -9.88 31.57 4.76
C GLY A 54 -9.82 32.74 5.76
N LYS A 55 -10.00 32.43 7.07
CA LYS A 55 -9.95 33.42 8.15
C LYS A 55 -8.68 33.36 9.02
N SER A 56 -7.83 32.36 8.81
CA SER A 56 -6.71 32.05 9.71
C SER A 56 -5.36 32.27 9.02
N ALA A 57 -4.39 32.75 9.81
CA ALA A 57 -2.97 32.78 9.43
C ALA A 57 -2.32 31.37 9.30
N ILE A 58 -3.12 30.30 9.28
CA ILE A 58 -2.66 28.89 9.21
C ILE A 58 -1.81 28.69 7.94
N GLY A 59 -2.21 29.26 6.80
CA GLY A 59 -1.47 29.12 5.53
C GLY A 59 -0.06 29.69 5.55
N LYS A 60 0.20 30.74 6.36
CA LYS A 60 1.50 31.41 6.39
C LYS A 60 2.58 30.67 7.17
N ASN A 61 2.22 29.70 8.00
CA ASN A 61 3.12 28.98 8.91
C ASN A 61 3.26 27.48 8.60
N ILE A 62 2.77 27.00 7.44
CA ILE A 62 2.92 25.61 7.05
C ILE A 62 4.38 25.34 6.75
N LYS A 63 5.02 24.56 7.60
CA LYS A 63 6.38 24.06 7.34
C LYS A 63 6.26 22.79 6.51
N LEU A 64 6.73 22.84 5.27
CA LEU A 64 6.87 21.64 4.45
C LEU A 64 8.02 20.78 4.96
N ASN A 65 7.83 19.47 4.89
CA ASN A 65 8.88 18.54 5.24
C ASN A 65 9.98 18.57 4.18
N GLN A 66 11.21 18.70 4.66
CA GLN A 66 12.38 18.46 3.82
C GLN A 66 12.56 16.94 3.61
N PRO A 67 13.34 16.52 2.59
CA PRO A 67 13.65 15.14 2.39
C PRO A 67 14.15 14.52 3.68
N GLU A 68 13.50 13.44 4.10
CA GLU A 68 13.97 12.66 5.25
C GLU A 68 15.33 12.09 4.89
N VAL A 69 16.35 12.38 5.71
CA VAL A 69 17.68 11.79 5.54
C VAL A 69 17.49 10.28 5.67
N GLN A 70 17.72 9.57 4.57
CA GLN A 70 17.70 8.13 4.59
C GLN A 70 18.87 7.66 5.46
N ILE A 71 18.54 7.14 6.65
CA ILE A 71 19.52 6.41 7.42
C ILE A 71 20.04 5.31 6.50
N LYS A 72 21.34 5.22 6.39
CA LYS A 72 21.99 4.09 5.71
C LYS A 72 22.02 2.91 6.68
N PRO A 73 21.02 2.07 6.78
CA PRO A 73 21.12 0.93 7.66
C PRO A 73 21.75 -0.22 6.88
N VAL A 74 23.04 -0.30 6.90
CA VAL A 74 23.61 -1.65 6.82
C VAL A 74 23.57 -2.19 8.24
N SER A 75 22.38 -2.53 8.68
CA SER A 75 22.16 -3.15 9.97
C SER A 75 22.34 -4.67 9.82
N TRP A 76 22.69 -5.33 10.90
CA TRP A 76 22.67 -6.79 10.97
C TRP A 76 21.28 -7.37 10.60
N LEU A 77 20.20 -6.60 10.83
CA LEU A 77 18.84 -6.94 10.42
C LEU A 77 18.70 -7.10 8.90
N SER A 78 19.40 -6.31 8.10
CA SER A 78 19.40 -6.43 6.63
C SER A 78 20.00 -7.77 6.18
N PHE A 79 21.07 -8.22 6.85
CA PHE A 79 21.66 -9.54 6.57
C PHE A 79 20.75 -10.67 7.03
N LEU A 80 20.12 -10.53 8.19
CA LEU A 80 19.12 -11.50 8.67
C LEU A 80 17.97 -11.61 7.68
N SER A 81 17.45 -10.49 7.18
CA SER A 81 16.37 -10.48 6.18
C SER A 81 16.78 -11.08 4.85
N LEU A 82 18.04 -10.84 4.41
CA LEU A 82 18.54 -11.47 3.19
C LEU A 82 18.63 -12.99 3.37
N THR A 83 19.13 -13.46 4.53
CA THR A 83 19.18 -14.89 4.86
C THR A 83 17.77 -15.48 4.94
N ALA A 84 16.83 -14.79 5.62
CA ALA A 84 15.43 -15.20 5.71
C ALA A 84 14.77 -15.32 4.32
N MET A 85 15.07 -14.38 3.41
CA MET A 85 14.56 -14.44 2.04
C MET A 85 15.06 -15.69 1.29
N PHE A 86 16.33 -16.07 1.43
CA PHE A 86 16.84 -17.32 0.85
C PHE A 86 16.19 -18.55 1.47
N ILE A 87 15.98 -18.56 2.79
CA ILE A 87 15.28 -19.65 3.49
C ILE A 87 13.85 -19.76 3.00
N LEU A 88 13.13 -18.64 2.86
CA LEU A 88 11.76 -18.61 2.34
C LEU A 88 11.68 -19.14 0.90
N ILE A 89 12.62 -18.80 0.03
CA ILE A 89 12.71 -19.37 -1.33
C ILE A 89 12.90 -20.89 -1.26
N LEU A 90 13.77 -21.38 -0.36
CA LEU A 90 13.96 -22.83 -0.17
C LEU A 90 12.68 -23.51 0.36
N ILE A 91 11.96 -22.86 1.29
CA ILE A 91 10.68 -23.34 1.80
C ILE A 91 9.64 -23.41 0.67
N GLY A 92 9.61 -22.44 -0.22
CA GLY A 92 8.72 -22.46 -1.38
C GLY A 92 8.97 -23.67 -2.29
N PHE A 93 10.24 -24.04 -2.53
CA PHE A 93 10.60 -25.18 -3.37
C PHE A 93 10.52 -26.55 -2.67
N LYS A 94 10.70 -26.61 -1.37
CA LYS A 94 10.89 -27.85 -0.61
C LYS A 94 9.89 -28.08 0.50
N GLY A 95 9.11 -27.05 0.85
CA GLY A 95 8.08 -27.12 1.89
C GLY A 95 6.78 -27.74 1.38
N ASN A 96 5.71 -27.53 2.13
CA ASN A 96 4.39 -28.04 1.77
C ASN A 96 3.88 -27.36 0.48
N SER A 97 3.25 -28.10 -0.41
CA SER A 97 2.62 -27.58 -1.62
C SER A 97 1.30 -26.85 -1.36
N ASP A 98 0.68 -27.07 -0.20
CA ASP A 98 -0.52 -26.34 0.22
C ASP A 98 -0.12 -24.90 0.60
N PRO A 99 -0.63 -23.87 -0.09
CA PRO A 99 -0.32 -22.48 0.20
C PRO A 99 -0.61 -22.04 1.63
N MET A 100 -1.63 -22.62 2.27
CA MET A 100 -2.02 -22.29 3.65
C MET A 100 -1.14 -22.96 4.71
N GLN A 101 -0.28 -23.88 4.31
CA GLN A 101 0.69 -24.55 5.17
C GLN A 101 2.14 -24.20 4.81
N ASN A 102 2.35 -23.46 3.72
CA ASN A 102 3.68 -23.04 3.29
C ASN A 102 3.99 -21.62 3.76
N LEU A 103 5.11 -21.46 4.46
CA LEU A 103 5.49 -20.17 5.03
C LEU A 103 5.79 -19.09 3.97
N LEU A 104 6.22 -19.45 2.74
CA LEU A 104 6.57 -18.47 1.71
C LEU A 104 5.37 -17.63 1.26
N PRO A 105 4.25 -18.20 0.75
CA PRO A 105 3.08 -17.40 0.34
C PRO A 105 2.46 -16.64 1.53
N LEU A 106 2.37 -17.26 2.70
CA LEU A 106 1.86 -16.61 3.90
C LEU A 106 2.71 -15.42 4.34
N THR A 107 4.04 -15.55 4.29
CA THR A 107 4.93 -14.42 4.58
C THR A 107 4.81 -13.33 3.52
N THR A 108 4.78 -13.68 2.24
CA THR A 108 4.75 -12.72 1.14
C THR A 108 3.45 -11.92 1.13
N TRP A 109 2.31 -12.58 1.16
CA TRP A 109 1.02 -11.93 0.99
C TRP A 109 0.45 -11.38 2.30
N VAL A 110 0.58 -12.12 3.40
CA VAL A 110 -0.06 -11.74 4.67
C VAL A 110 0.84 -10.88 5.53
N VAL A 111 2.05 -11.39 5.85
CA VAL A 111 2.94 -10.69 6.80
C VAL A 111 3.56 -9.46 6.16
N TRP A 112 4.10 -9.61 4.95
CA TRP A 112 4.86 -8.56 4.29
C TRP A 112 3.95 -7.58 3.53
N TRP A 113 3.09 -8.08 2.62
CA TRP A 113 2.24 -7.19 1.80
C TRP A 113 1.18 -6.47 2.63
N ILE A 114 0.46 -7.18 3.49
CA ILE A 114 -0.61 -6.59 4.29
C ILE A 114 -0.06 -6.07 5.62
N GLY A 115 0.52 -6.94 6.44
CA GLY A 115 0.91 -6.63 7.81
C GLY A 115 1.98 -5.54 7.88
N LEU A 116 3.05 -5.64 7.10
CA LEU A 116 4.12 -4.64 7.09
C LEU A 116 3.65 -3.29 6.51
N THR A 117 2.72 -3.29 5.54
CA THR A 117 2.13 -2.06 5.02
C THR A 117 1.34 -1.34 6.10
N MET A 118 0.47 -2.05 6.84
CA MET A 118 -0.28 -1.49 7.96
C MET A 118 0.65 -0.98 9.07
N ALA A 119 1.65 -1.79 9.44
CA ALA A 119 2.63 -1.40 10.45
C ALA A 119 3.47 -0.17 10.03
N THR A 120 3.86 -0.08 8.75
CA THR A 120 4.62 1.06 8.22
C THR A 120 3.83 2.37 8.29
N ALA A 121 2.53 2.33 8.05
CA ALA A 121 1.68 3.52 8.17
C ALA A 121 1.57 4.05 9.61
N ILE A 122 1.82 3.20 10.61
CA ILE A 122 1.76 3.56 12.04
C ILE A 122 3.14 3.89 12.60
N PHE A 123 4.12 3.02 12.34
CA PHE A 123 5.44 3.06 12.99
C PHE A 123 6.55 3.68 12.15
N GLY A 124 6.25 4.15 10.92
CA GLY A 124 7.23 4.72 10.01
C GLY A 124 7.87 3.69 9.09
N ASN A 125 8.92 4.09 8.38
CA ASN A 125 9.53 3.26 7.34
C ASN A 125 10.28 2.03 7.93
N LEU A 126 9.52 1.01 8.32
CA LEU A 126 10.05 -0.24 8.85
C LEU A 126 10.88 -0.98 7.80
N TRP A 127 10.48 -0.92 6.51
CA TRP A 127 11.21 -1.54 5.42
C TRP A 127 12.66 -1.05 5.31
N ASN A 128 12.92 0.19 5.67
CA ASN A 128 14.27 0.75 5.68
C ASN A 128 15.22 0.00 6.63
N PHE A 129 14.70 -0.67 7.67
CA PHE A 129 15.48 -1.43 8.64
C PHE A 129 15.60 -2.91 8.29
N ILE A 130 14.49 -3.50 7.81
CA ILE A 130 14.39 -4.95 7.56
C ILE A 130 14.55 -5.32 6.08
N SER A 131 14.77 -4.36 5.19
CA SER A 131 14.98 -4.66 3.77
C SER A 131 16.25 -5.50 3.55
N PRO A 132 16.21 -6.55 2.72
CA PRO A 132 17.39 -7.36 2.39
C PRO A 132 18.36 -6.63 1.46
N TRP A 133 17.91 -5.59 0.77
CA TRP A 133 18.66 -4.92 -0.29
C TRP A 133 19.95 -4.21 0.16
N PRO A 134 20.01 -3.52 1.31
CA PRO A 134 21.27 -2.94 1.80
C PRO A 134 22.37 -3.98 2.05
N ALA A 135 22.00 -5.16 2.58
CA ALA A 135 22.97 -6.26 2.77
C ALA A 135 23.47 -6.80 1.43
N LEU A 136 22.55 -7.02 0.47
CA LEU A 136 22.88 -7.44 -0.88
C LEU A 136 23.83 -6.43 -1.55
N GLY A 137 23.51 -5.14 -1.47
CA GLY A 137 24.37 -4.06 -2.00
C GLY A 137 25.76 -4.04 -1.37
N LYS A 138 25.87 -4.35 -0.06
CA LYS A 138 27.17 -4.47 0.62
C LYS A 138 27.94 -5.70 0.14
N LEU A 139 27.29 -6.85 -0.03
CA LEU A 139 27.94 -8.05 -0.58
C LEU A 139 28.45 -7.79 -2.00
N ILE A 140 27.67 -7.13 -2.85
CA ILE A 140 28.09 -6.75 -4.20
C ILE A 140 29.31 -5.82 -4.14
N SER A 141 29.41 -4.92 -3.18
CA SER A 141 30.53 -3.98 -3.05
C SER A 141 31.89 -4.62 -2.71
N PHE A 142 31.90 -5.87 -2.22
CA PHE A 142 33.13 -6.62 -2.04
C PHE A 142 33.78 -7.08 -3.36
N PHE A 143 33.08 -6.94 -4.50
CA PHE A 143 33.59 -7.25 -5.83
C PHE A 143 33.84 -5.97 -6.64
N PRO A 144 34.91 -5.19 -6.34
CA PRO A 144 35.08 -3.81 -6.86
C PRO A 144 35.30 -3.71 -8.38
N GLY A 145 35.59 -4.83 -9.06
CA GLY A 145 35.78 -4.86 -10.52
C GLY A 145 34.51 -4.87 -11.37
N ILE A 146 33.33 -4.98 -10.76
CA ILE A 146 32.07 -5.30 -11.46
C ILE A 146 31.18 -4.07 -11.65
N TYR A 147 31.48 -2.92 -11.03
CA TYR A 147 30.69 -1.70 -11.27
C TYR A 147 30.79 -1.22 -12.73
N LEU A 148 29.77 -1.58 -13.50
CA LEU A 148 29.70 -1.26 -14.93
C LEU A 148 29.38 0.22 -15.19
N SER A 149 28.71 0.88 -14.22
CA SER A 149 28.17 2.24 -14.40
C SER A 149 29.21 3.33 -14.56
N SER A 150 30.41 3.14 -13.96
CA SER A 150 31.51 4.11 -14.11
C SER A 150 32.22 4.04 -15.45
N LYS A 151 32.09 2.90 -16.17
CA LYS A 151 32.74 2.67 -17.47
C LYS A 151 31.82 2.90 -18.67
N LEU A 152 30.53 2.70 -18.53
CA LEU A 152 29.60 2.75 -19.65
C LEU A 152 28.98 4.14 -19.92
N GLY A 153 29.04 5.08 -19.00
CA GLY A 153 28.57 6.49 -19.23
C GLY A 153 27.18 6.68 -19.85
N VAL A 154 26.52 5.56 -20.22
CA VAL A 154 25.50 5.49 -21.27
C VAL A 154 24.09 5.61 -20.74
N PHE A 155 23.83 5.30 -19.47
CA PHE A 155 22.48 5.41 -18.91
C PHE A 155 22.50 6.05 -17.53
N SER A 156 22.25 7.36 -17.47
CA SER A 156 21.87 8.01 -16.22
C SER A 156 20.46 7.58 -15.85
N LEU A 157 20.29 6.76 -14.79
CA LEU A 157 18.98 6.45 -14.19
C LEU A 157 18.18 7.71 -13.82
N GLY A 158 18.85 8.87 -13.71
CA GLY A 158 18.19 10.14 -13.48
C GLY A 158 17.13 10.48 -14.55
N LYS A 159 17.32 10.02 -15.80
CA LYS A 159 16.31 10.18 -16.87
C LYS A 159 15.14 9.19 -16.75
N LEU A 160 15.36 8.00 -16.20
CA LEU A 160 14.32 7.00 -16.01
C LEU A 160 13.48 7.26 -14.73
N ALA A 161 14.05 7.96 -13.75
CA ALA A 161 13.41 8.30 -12.48
C ALA A 161 12.69 7.07 -11.87
N TYR A 162 11.36 7.08 -11.74
CA TYR A 162 10.57 6.01 -11.14
C TYR A 162 10.03 4.97 -12.15
N TRP A 163 10.30 5.09 -13.47
CA TRP A 163 9.73 4.15 -14.46
C TRP A 163 10.05 2.69 -14.20
N PRO A 164 11.28 2.29 -13.78
CA PRO A 164 11.53 0.90 -13.42
C PRO A 164 10.66 0.42 -12.25
N ALA A 165 10.43 1.27 -11.24
CA ALA A 165 9.54 0.95 -10.14
C ALA A 165 8.08 0.79 -10.61
N VAL A 166 7.60 1.62 -11.54
CA VAL A 166 6.27 1.51 -12.15
C VAL A 166 6.10 0.16 -12.84
N ILE A 167 7.06 -0.23 -13.68
CA ILE A 167 7.00 -1.49 -14.43
C ILE A 167 7.04 -2.69 -13.48
N LEU A 168 7.97 -2.71 -12.54
CA LEU A 168 8.11 -3.82 -11.60
C LEU A 168 6.91 -3.92 -10.65
N PHE A 169 6.34 -2.80 -10.21
CA PHE A 169 5.14 -2.79 -9.40
C PHE A 169 3.91 -3.25 -10.20
N PHE A 170 3.80 -2.89 -11.48
CA PHE A 170 2.75 -3.40 -12.36
C PHE A 170 2.84 -4.91 -12.53
N LEU A 171 4.04 -5.47 -12.72
CA LEU A 171 4.25 -6.92 -12.80
C LEU A 171 3.89 -7.63 -11.50
N TYR A 172 4.22 -7.02 -10.35
CA TYR A 172 3.82 -7.52 -9.05
C TYR A 172 2.28 -7.52 -8.90
N ALA A 173 1.62 -6.42 -9.25
CA ALA A 173 0.17 -6.31 -9.22
C ALA A 173 -0.50 -7.31 -10.16
N TRP A 174 0.08 -7.52 -11.34
CA TRP A 174 -0.38 -8.54 -12.27
C TRP A 174 -0.25 -9.95 -11.70
N LEU A 175 0.86 -10.26 -11.03
CA LEU A 175 1.03 -11.54 -10.33
C LEU A 175 -0.04 -11.75 -9.26
N GLU A 176 -0.31 -10.74 -8.43
CA GLU A 176 -1.29 -10.83 -7.34
C GLU A 176 -2.72 -11.00 -7.87
N LEU A 177 -3.13 -10.15 -8.82
CA LEU A 177 -4.53 -9.97 -9.20
C LEU A 177 -4.94 -10.82 -10.40
N VAL A 178 -4.02 -11.10 -11.31
CA VAL A 178 -4.32 -11.69 -12.62
C VAL A 178 -3.79 -13.11 -12.76
N HIS A 179 -2.60 -13.40 -12.23
CA HIS A 179 -2.02 -14.74 -12.35
C HIS A 179 -2.97 -15.82 -11.76
N PRO A 180 -3.16 -16.96 -12.44
CA PRO A 180 -4.09 -18.00 -11.99
C PRO A 180 -3.78 -18.54 -10.59
N SER A 181 -2.50 -18.70 -10.26
CA SER A 181 -2.03 -19.31 -9.00
C SER A 181 -1.00 -18.43 -8.30
N PRO A 182 -1.37 -17.24 -7.79
CA PRO A 182 -0.42 -16.33 -7.14
C PRO A 182 0.10 -16.86 -5.80
N MET A 183 -0.61 -17.80 -5.19
CA MET A 183 -0.27 -18.41 -3.91
C MET A 183 0.50 -19.73 -4.05
N ASP A 184 0.71 -20.25 -5.27
CA ASP A 184 1.47 -21.47 -5.47
C ASP A 184 2.92 -21.31 -5.01
N PRO A 185 3.39 -22.11 -4.02
CA PRO A 185 4.69 -21.89 -3.38
C PRO A 185 5.87 -21.99 -4.36
N ASP A 186 5.84 -22.94 -5.27
CA ASP A 186 6.93 -23.18 -6.22
C ASP A 186 7.01 -22.06 -7.28
N THR A 187 5.87 -21.63 -7.81
CA THR A 187 5.79 -20.50 -8.72
C THR A 187 6.24 -19.21 -8.05
N LEU A 188 5.78 -18.95 -6.83
CA LEU A 188 6.15 -17.75 -6.07
C LEU A 188 7.65 -17.75 -5.73
N ALA A 189 8.22 -18.89 -5.35
CA ALA A 189 9.66 -19.02 -5.09
C ALA A 189 10.49 -18.68 -6.33
N ARG A 190 10.11 -19.17 -7.52
CA ARG A 190 10.76 -18.82 -8.80
C ARG A 190 10.69 -17.33 -9.07
N ILE A 191 9.52 -16.72 -8.90
CA ILE A 191 9.32 -15.29 -9.18
C ILE A 191 10.16 -14.43 -8.22
N ILE A 192 10.18 -14.75 -6.92
CA ILE A 192 10.98 -14.03 -5.93
C ILE A 192 12.48 -14.20 -6.22
N PHE A 193 12.92 -15.40 -6.64
CA PHE A 193 14.30 -15.64 -7.04
C PHE A 193 14.70 -14.85 -8.28
N ILE A 194 13.83 -14.79 -9.30
CA ILE A 194 14.03 -13.96 -10.50
C ILE A 194 14.11 -12.48 -10.10
N TYR A 195 13.23 -12.02 -9.23
CA TYR A 195 13.24 -10.65 -8.74
C TYR A 195 14.52 -10.30 -7.96
N LEU A 196 15.06 -11.24 -7.17
CA LEU A 196 16.36 -11.10 -6.53
C LEU A 196 17.48 -10.90 -7.55
N ILE A 197 17.50 -11.71 -8.62
CA ILE A 197 18.49 -11.60 -9.69
C ILE A 197 18.38 -10.27 -10.43
N ILE A 198 17.16 -9.84 -10.77
CA ILE A 198 16.92 -8.55 -11.43
C ILE A 198 17.45 -7.40 -10.55
N THR A 199 17.12 -7.41 -9.26
CA THR A 199 17.54 -6.37 -8.31
C THR A 199 19.07 -6.37 -8.11
N ALA A 200 19.68 -7.54 -7.96
CA ALA A 200 21.13 -7.68 -7.86
C ALA A 200 21.85 -7.15 -9.11
N SER A 201 21.37 -7.54 -10.30
CA SER A 201 21.92 -7.09 -11.57
C SER A 201 21.77 -5.58 -11.76
N ALA A 202 20.62 -5.04 -11.41
CA ALA A 202 20.39 -3.60 -11.46
C ALA A 202 21.28 -2.81 -10.50
N MET A 203 21.50 -3.34 -9.29
CA MET A 203 22.44 -2.75 -8.34
C MET A 203 23.88 -2.78 -8.84
N LEU A 204 24.30 -3.85 -9.52
CA LEU A 204 25.62 -3.95 -10.18
C LEU A 204 25.77 -2.92 -11.30
N ILE A 205 24.74 -2.76 -12.13
CA ILE A 205 24.78 -1.89 -13.31
C ILE A 205 24.67 -0.41 -12.91
N PHE A 206 23.73 -0.06 -12.04
CA PHE A 206 23.34 1.32 -11.76
C PHE A 206 23.81 1.84 -10.40
N GLY A 207 24.31 0.94 -9.54
CA GLY A 207 24.67 1.24 -8.17
C GLY A 207 23.49 1.15 -7.19
N SER A 208 23.74 0.53 -6.02
CA SER A 208 22.71 0.21 -5.03
C SER A 208 21.93 1.44 -4.56
N LYS A 209 22.61 2.56 -4.29
CA LYS A 209 21.95 3.78 -3.79
C LYS A 209 20.95 4.33 -4.79
N GLN A 210 21.32 4.40 -6.06
CA GLN A 210 20.46 4.99 -7.09
C GLN A 210 19.26 4.07 -7.40
N TRP A 211 19.49 2.75 -7.48
CA TRP A 211 18.45 1.77 -7.69
C TRP A 211 17.41 1.80 -6.57
N LEU A 212 17.83 1.73 -5.31
CA LEU A 212 16.93 1.71 -4.15
C LEU A 212 16.17 3.02 -3.96
N ASN A 213 16.71 4.15 -4.40
CA ASN A 213 16.04 5.43 -4.18
C ASN A 213 14.81 5.64 -5.06
N THR A 214 14.82 5.15 -6.30
CA THR A 214 13.77 5.49 -7.27
C THR A 214 13.26 4.30 -8.09
N CYS A 215 14.01 3.21 -8.18
CA CYS A 215 13.74 2.14 -9.13
C CYS A 215 13.25 0.84 -8.47
N GLU A 216 13.61 0.58 -7.21
CA GLU A 216 13.12 -0.59 -6.48
C GLU A 216 11.72 -0.29 -5.94
N PRO A 217 10.68 -0.99 -6.44
CA PRO A 217 9.28 -0.61 -6.24
C PRO A 217 8.86 -0.62 -4.77
N PHE A 218 9.32 -1.60 -3.98
CA PHE A 218 8.88 -1.73 -2.60
C PHE A 218 9.59 -0.77 -1.65
N THR A 219 10.84 -0.42 -1.92
CA THR A 219 11.52 0.67 -1.19
C THR A 219 10.82 2.00 -1.44
N VAL A 220 10.36 2.23 -2.68
CA VAL A 220 9.55 3.41 -3.03
C VAL A 220 8.19 3.35 -2.34
N PHE A 221 7.48 2.23 -2.42
CA PHE A 221 6.15 2.03 -1.86
C PHE A 221 6.14 2.23 -0.34
N PHE A 222 6.96 1.49 0.42
CA PHE A 222 6.99 1.60 1.88
C PHE A 222 7.45 2.98 2.36
N ARG A 223 8.35 3.64 1.62
CA ARG A 223 8.72 5.02 1.91
C ARG A 223 7.51 5.96 1.76
N MET A 224 6.70 5.80 0.71
CA MET A 224 5.50 6.62 0.50
C MET A 224 4.44 6.34 1.56
N VAL A 225 4.22 5.09 1.93
CA VAL A 225 3.31 4.71 3.03
C VAL A 225 3.79 5.29 4.37
N ALA A 226 5.09 5.30 4.64
CA ALA A 226 5.65 5.87 5.86
C ALA A 226 5.42 7.39 6.01
N TRP A 227 5.09 8.11 4.95
CA TRP A 227 4.71 9.53 5.07
C TRP A 227 3.37 9.73 5.79
N LEU A 228 2.54 8.70 5.87
CA LEU A 228 1.30 8.69 6.67
C LEU A 228 1.60 8.63 8.18
N SER A 229 2.71 7.99 8.54
CA SER A 229 3.03 7.66 9.92
C SER A 229 3.20 8.89 10.81
N PRO A 230 2.64 8.85 12.03
CA PRO A 230 2.95 9.82 13.07
C PRO A 230 4.38 9.66 13.62
N ILE A 231 5.00 8.51 13.46
CA ILE A 231 6.36 8.23 13.94
C ILE A 231 7.34 8.31 12.78
N TYR A 232 8.43 9.06 12.95
CA TYR A 232 9.46 9.18 11.94
C TYR A 232 10.84 9.37 12.54
N LEU A 233 11.87 9.12 11.75
CA LEU A 233 13.25 9.35 12.14
C LEU A 233 13.71 10.72 11.67
N LYS A 234 14.05 11.57 12.63
CA LYS A 234 14.61 12.89 12.37
C LYS A 234 16.13 12.81 12.40
N SER A 235 16.79 13.25 11.33
CA SER A 235 18.24 13.45 11.36
C SER A 235 18.57 14.64 12.26
N ALA A 236 19.50 14.43 13.17
CA ALA A 236 20.08 15.48 13.99
C ALA A 236 21.56 15.58 13.65
N LYS A 237 22.02 16.77 13.26
CA LYS A 237 23.47 17.05 13.19
C LYS A 237 24.00 17.14 14.63
N VAL A 238 24.92 16.29 14.96
CA VAL A 238 25.68 16.35 16.21
C VAL A 238 26.98 17.11 15.91
N GLU A 239 27.50 17.86 16.91
CA GLU A 239 28.62 18.79 16.80
C GLU A 239 29.92 18.24 16.19
N ASN A 240 30.07 16.93 16.01
CA ASN A 240 31.26 16.28 15.48
C ASN A 240 31.05 15.58 14.13
N ASN A 241 30.21 16.10 13.24
CA ASN A 241 29.89 15.47 11.93
C ASN A 241 29.32 14.02 12.02
N THR A 242 28.91 13.56 13.19
CA THR A 242 28.20 12.30 13.35
C THR A 242 26.70 12.56 13.19
N GLU A 243 26.11 11.99 12.15
CA GLU A 243 24.67 12.02 11.97
C GLU A 243 24.01 11.09 12.98
N SER A 244 23.29 11.62 13.95
CA SER A 244 22.44 10.85 14.84
C SER A 244 20.99 10.94 14.38
N SER A 245 20.27 9.87 14.54
CA SER A 245 18.83 9.82 14.22
C SER A 245 18.03 9.68 15.50
N ARG A 246 16.99 10.51 15.64
CA ARG A 246 16.07 10.45 16.78
C ARG A 246 14.66 10.10 16.30
N ILE A 247 14.00 9.21 17.03
CA ILE A 247 12.59 8.96 16.86
C ILE A 247 11.85 10.24 17.27
N SER A 248 10.99 10.71 16.37
CA SER A 248 10.19 11.93 16.56
C SER A 248 8.74 11.64 16.19
N ILE A 249 7.84 12.40 16.78
CA ILE A 249 6.39 12.29 16.54
C ILE A 249 5.94 13.49 15.72
N ARG A 250 5.05 13.28 14.78
CA ARG A 250 4.38 14.31 13.96
C ARG A 250 2.87 14.02 13.89
N MET A 251 2.09 14.98 13.43
CA MET A 251 0.69 14.71 13.10
C MET A 251 0.59 13.64 12.01
N PRO A 252 -0.35 12.68 12.11
CA PRO A 252 -0.61 11.71 11.04
C PRO A 252 -0.78 12.42 9.69
N CYS A 253 -0.31 11.83 8.61
CA CYS A 253 -0.33 12.36 7.25
C CYS A 253 0.48 13.65 7.02
N SER A 254 1.04 14.30 8.07
CA SER A 254 1.84 15.52 7.88
C SER A 254 3.14 15.28 7.10
N GLY A 255 3.62 14.04 7.04
CA GLY A 255 4.75 13.66 6.19
C GLY A 255 4.51 13.85 4.69
N LEU A 256 3.25 13.97 4.28
CA LEU A 256 2.83 14.25 2.90
C LEU A 256 2.93 15.71 2.51
N LEU A 257 3.06 16.64 3.49
CA LEU A 257 3.27 18.05 3.23
C LEU A 257 4.72 18.28 2.77
N ARG A 258 4.98 18.07 1.49
CA ARG A 258 6.33 18.05 0.89
C ARG A 258 6.47 19.18 -0.15
N SER A 259 7.65 19.78 -0.18
CA SER A 259 8.00 20.81 -1.15
C SER A 259 8.47 20.25 -2.50
N GLU A 260 8.89 18.99 -2.53
CA GLU A 260 9.38 18.35 -3.74
C GLU A 260 8.24 17.89 -4.63
N LEU A 261 8.29 18.22 -5.91
CA LEU A 261 7.36 17.72 -6.90
C LEU A 261 7.82 16.34 -7.37
N LEU A 262 6.89 15.37 -7.39
CA LEU A 262 7.18 14.09 -8.02
C LEU A 262 7.27 14.27 -9.55
N PRO A 263 8.26 13.64 -10.19
CA PRO A 263 8.29 13.57 -11.65
C PRO A 263 7.09 12.77 -12.16
N LEU A 264 6.82 12.88 -13.48
CA LEU A 264 5.71 12.16 -14.12
C LEU A 264 5.68 10.67 -13.75
N SER A 265 6.84 10.00 -13.72
CA SER A 265 6.95 8.60 -13.32
C SER A 265 6.63 8.35 -11.85
N GLY A 266 6.95 9.27 -10.94
CA GLY A 266 6.57 9.18 -9.53
C GLY A 266 5.07 9.37 -9.34
N THR A 267 4.46 10.30 -10.10
CA THR A 267 3.01 10.48 -10.17
C THR A 267 2.34 9.21 -10.70
N ALA A 268 2.88 8.63 -11.78
CA ALA A 268 2.39 7.37 -12.35
C ALA A 268 2.48 6.22 -11.33
N PHE A 269 3.53 6.16 -10.52
CA PHE A 269 3.66 5.15 -9.48
C PHE A 269 2.55 5.25 -8.42
N VAL A 270 2.26 6.45 -7.91
CA VAL A 270 1.17 6.64 -6.94
C VAL A 270 -0.19 6.27 -7.55
N LEU A 271 -0.44 6.70 -8.79
CA LEU A 271 -1.67 6.35 -9.51
C LEU A 271 -1.79 4.85 -9.76
N LEU A 272 -0.68 4.17 -10.05
CA LEU A 272 -0.65 2.72 -10.22
C LEU A 272 -0.99 2.01 -8.90
N VAL A 273 -0.40 2.41 -7.79
CA VAL A 273 -0.72 1.83 -6.46
C VAL A 273 -2.21 1.99 -6.15
N LEU A 274 -2.78 3.17 -6.40
CA LEU A 274 -4.20 3.43 -6.16
C LEU A 274 -5.10 2.62 -7.10
N SER A 275 -4.75 2.55 -8.39
CA SER A 275 -5.53 1.78 -9.37
C SER A 275 -5.47 0.28 -9.12
N THR A 276 -4.33 -0.23 -8.66
CA THR A 276 -4.14 -1.66 -8.34
C THR A 276 -5.08 -2.10 -7.24
N VAL A 277 -5.09 -1.42 -6.09
CA VAL A 277 -5.96 -1.79 -4.98
C VAL A 277 -7.44 -1.58 -5.31
N SER A 278 -7.77 -0.60 -6.16
CA SER A 278 -9.13 -0.38 -6.66
C SER A 278 -9.57 -1.48 -7.61
N PHE A 279 -8.68 -1.93 -8.50
CA PHE A 279 -8.97 -3.03 -9.42
C PHE A 279 -9.11 -4.37 -8.70
N ASP A 280 -8.35 -4.60 -7.62
CA ASP A 280 -8.51 -5.81 -6.81
C ASP A 280 -9.96 -5.92 -6.28
N GLY A 281 -10.50 -4.85 -5.70
CA GLY A 281 -11.91 -4.81 -5.31
C GLY A 281 -12.86 -5.00 -6.50
N LEU A 282 -12.61 -4.31 -7.63
CA LEU A 282 -13.47 -4.32 -8.80
C LEU A 282 -13.51 -5.69 -9.49
N SER A 283 -12.36 -6.34 -9.63
CA SER A 283 -12.19 -7.59 -10.39
C SER A 283 -13.03 -8.75 -9.85
N ARG A 284 -13.39 -8.71 -8.57
CA ARG A 284 -14.18 -9.74 -7.89
C ARG A 284 -15.68 -9.42 -7.85
N THR A 285 -16.10 -8.23 -8.27
CA THR A 285 -17.51 -7.84 -8.24
C THR A 285 -18.34 -8.64 -9.24
N PHE A 286 -19.59 -8.91 -8.90
CA PHE A 286 -20.56 -9.52 -9.81
C PHE A 286 -20.73 -8.69 -11.08
N TRP A 287 -20.62 -7.35 -10.94
CA TRP A 287 -20.68 -6.43 -12.08
C TRP A 287 -19.56 -6.67 -13.09
N TRP A 288 -18.30 -6.81 -12.61
CA TRP A 288 -17.14 -7.05 -13.48
C TRP A 288 -17.21 -8.41 -14.17
N LEU A 289 -17.57 -9.46 -13.43
CA LEU A 289 -17.72 -10.82 -13.96
C LEU A 289 -18.79 -10.86 -15.05
N SER A 290 -19.98 -10.30 -14.76
CA SER A 290 -21.09 -10.25 -15.71
C SER A 290 -20.78 -9.44 -16.95
N LEU A 291 -20.01 -8.33 -16.82
CA LEU A 291 -19.55 -7.52 -17.95
C LEU A 291 -18.68 -8.35 -18.92
N ASN A 292 -17.93 -9.33 -18.39
CA ASN A 292 -17.09 -10.23 -19.16
C ASN A 292 -17.80 -11.55 -19.55
N GLY A 293 -19.12 -11.62 -19.40
CA GLY A 293 -19.91 -12.79 -19.78
C GLY A 293 -19.78 -14.00 -18.83
N ILE A 294 -19.22 -13.79 -17.63
CA ILE A 294 -19.06 -14.84 -16.64
C ILE A 294 -20.23 -14.78 -15.66
N ASN A 295 -20.89 -15.93 -15.43
CA ASN A 295 -21.88 -16.06 -14.36
C ASN A 295 -21.17 -16.03 -13.01
N PRO A 296 -21.40 -15.03 -12.13
CA PRO A 296 -20.73 -14.94 -10.83
C PRO A 296 -20.99 -16.13 -9.90
N LEU A 297 -22.12 -16.82 -10.10
CA LEU A 297 -22.50 -17.99 -9.30
C LEU A 297 -21.80 -19.28 -9.74
N GLU A 298 -21.27 -19.29 -10.96
CA GLU A 298 -20.58 -20.43 -11.58
C GLU A 298 -19.12 -20.08 -11.90
N PHE A 299 -18.52 -19.19 -11.08
CA PHE A 299 -17.20 -18.66 -11.36
C PHE A 299 -16.16 -19.76 -11.62
N PRO A 300 -15.62 -19.87 -12.86
CA PRO A 300 -14.75 -20.98 -13.27
C PRO A 300 -13.29 -20.80 -12.83
N GLY A 301 -13.01 -19.83 -12.01
CA GLY A 301 -11.69 -19.52 -11.51
C GLY A 301 -10.92 -18.47 -12.35
N LYS A 302 -9.73 -18.11 -11.87
CA LYS A 302 -8.94 -16.99 -12.43
C LYS A 302 -8.47 -17.21 -13.89
N THR A 303 -8.30 -18.45 -14.34
CA THR A 303 -7.70 -18.76 -15.65
C THR A 303 -8.49 -18.13 -16.80
N VAL A 304 -9.81 -18.19 -16.76
CA VAL A 304 -10.70 -17.60 -17.78
C VAL A 304 -10.60 -16.08 -17.76
N MET A 305 -10.32 -15.50 -16.60
CA MET A 305 -10.27 -14.06 -16.39
C MET A 305 -8.88 -13.43 -16.64
N VAL A 306 -7.87 -14.18 -17.06
CA VAL A 306 -6.51 -13.65 -17.26
C VAL A 306 -6.48 -12.48 -18.24
N LEU A 307 -7.05 -12.63 -19.43
CA LEU A 307 -7.09 -11.53 -20.40
C LEU A 307 -8.00 -10.39 -19.98
N PRO A 308 -9.27 -10.62 -19.57
CA PRO A 308 -10.12 -9.56 -19.06
C PRO A 308 -9.48 -8.77 -17.88
N ASN A 309 -8.91 -9.46 -16.91
CA ASN A 309 -8.30 -8.80 -15.75
C ASN A 309 -6.99 -8.08 -16.12
N THR A 310 -6.21 -8.56 -17.07
CA THR A 310 -5.04 -7.82 -17.59
C THR A 310 -5.48 -6.50 -18.21
N LEU A 311 -6.48 -6.55 -19.08
CA LEU A 311 -7.02 -5.35 -19.73
C LEU A 311 -7.70 -4.43 -18.71
N GLY A 312 -8.41 -5.00 -17.73
CA GLY A 312 -9.05 -4.26 -16.64
C GLY A 312 -8.06 -3.51 -15.77
N LEU A 313 -6.95 -4.16 -15.38
CA LEU A 313 -5.89 -3.53 -14.60
C LEU A 313 -5.25 -2.36 -15.36
N CYS A 314 -4.94 -2.54 -16.64
CA CYS A 314 -4.45 -1.46 -17.51
C CYS A 314 -5.49 -0.33 -17.63
N ALA A 315 -6.75 -0.68 -17.94
CA ALA A 315 -7.81 0.30 -18.11
C ALA A 315 -8.06 1.12 -16.85
N THR A 316 -8.08 0.49 -15.68
CA THR A 316 -8.24 1.18 -14.39
C THR A 316 -7.10 2.17 -14.16
N PHE A 317 -5.87 1.80 -14.45
CA PHE A 317 -4.73 2.72 -14.35
C PHE A 317 -4.91 3.93 -15.28
N PHE A 318 -5.27 3.72 -16.54
CA PHE A 318 -5.45 4.83 -17.49
C PHE A 318 -6.66 5.69 -17.15
N VAL A 319 -7.76 5.12 -16.66
CA VAL A 319 -8.93 5.89 -16.19
C VAL A 319 -8.53 6.79 -15.03
N PHE A 320 -7.79 6.28 -14.06
CA PHE A 320 -7.34 7.05 -12.91
C PHE A 320 -6.33 8.14 -13.28
N ALA A 321 -5.39 7.82 -14.17
CA ALA A 321 -4.46 8.80 -14.69
C ALA A 321 -5.19 9.92 -15.45
N THR A 322 -6.13 9.56 -16.32
CA THR A 322 -6.94 10.53 -17.07
C THR A 322 -7.76 11.40 -16.13
N ALA A 323 -8.46 10.81 -15.16
CA ALA A 323 -9.25 11.56 -14.17
C ALA A 323 -8.36 12.54 -13.38
N TYR A 324 -7.19 12.09 -12.93
CA TYR A 324 -6.22 12.95 -12.25
C TYR A 324 -5.77 14.14 -13.12
N TYR A 325 -5.34 13.87 -14.34
CA TYR A 325 -4.88 14.95 -15.25
C TYR A 325 -6.01 15.88 -15.69
N LEU A 326 -7.24 15.38 -15.84
CA LEU A 326 -8.41 16.22 -16.12
C LEU A 326 -8.67 17.24 -15.01
N THR A 327 -8.46 16.89 -13.73
CA THR A 327 -8.59 17.87 -12.64
C THR A 327 -7.63 19.06 -12.83
N HIS A 328 -6.41 18.82 -13.30
CA HIS A 328 -5.42 19.87 -13.57
C HIS A 328 -5.81 20.72 -14.76
N VAL A 329 -6.30 20.10 -15.84
CA VAL A 329 -6.76 20.81 -17.03
C VAL A 329 -7.96 21.71 -16.70
N ILE A 330 -8.95 21.18 -15.98
CA ILE A 330 -10.14 21.95 -15.59
C ILE A 330 -9.74 23.09 -14.63
N SER A 331 -8.87 22.83 -13.66
CA SER A 331 -8.35 23.85 -12.74
C SER A 331 -7.62 24.97 -13.47
N TYR A 332 -6.85 24.66 -14.51
CA TYR A 332 -6.19 25.66 -15.35
C TYR A 332 -7.20 26.53 -16.11
N PHE A 333 -8.25 25.95 -16.66
CA PHE A 333 -9.30 26.73 -17.35
C PHE A 333 -10.11 27.63 -16.38
N LEU A 334 -10.30 27.18 -15.13
CA LEU A 334 -11.00 27.97 -14.12
C LEU A 334 -10.16 29.18 -13.65
N ASN A 335 -8.84 29.04 -13.59
CA ASN A 335 -7.94 30.16 -13.29
C ASN A 335 -6.53 29.91 -13.87
N PRO A 336 -6.23 30.45 -15.05
CA PRO A 336 -4.94 30.32 -15.72
C PRO A 336 -3.75 30.91 -14.96
N TYR A 337 -4.00 31.85 -14.04
CA TYR A 337 -2.96 32.52 -13.26
C TYR A 337 -2.52 31.68 -12.03
N LEU A 338 -3.33 30.75 -11.60
CA LEU A 338 -3.02 29.84 -10.50
C LEU A 338 -2.68 28.46 -11.08
N LYS A 339 -1.40 28.13 -11.06
CA LYS A 339 -1.00 26.77 -11.42
C LYS A 339 -1.57 25.79 -10.41
N PRO A 340 -2.28 24.72 -10.84
CA PRO A 340 -2.65 23.64 -9.96
C PRO A 340 -1.40 23.09 -9.27
N SER A 341 -1.49 22.83 -7.97
CA SER A 341 -0.36 22.29 -7.23
C SER A 341 0.02 20.92 -7.80
N GLY A 342 1.23 20.83 -8.34
CA GLY A 342 1.78 19.52 -8.77
C GLY A 342 2.03 18.57 -7.60
N SER A 343 1.96 19.08 -6.38
CA SER A 343 2.06 18.30 -5.15
C SER A 343 0.74 17.60 -4.76
N PHE A 344 -0.37 17.90 -5.45
CA PHE A 344 -1.68 17.28 -5.20
C PHE A 344 -1.63 15.74 -5.18
N ILE A 345 -0.73 15.12 -5.95
CA ILE A 345 -0.55 13.66 -6.00
C ILE A 345 -0.30 13.05 -4.62
N TYR A 346 0.34 13.76 -3.70
CA TYR A 346 0.59 13.27 -2.35
C TYR A 346 -0.70 13.02 -1.54
N SER A 347 -1.76 13.76 -1.85
CA SER A 347 -3.06 13.60 -1.20
C SER A 347 -3.77 12.28 -1.57
N LEU A 348 -3.35 11.60 -2.64
CA LEU A 348 -3.92 10.31 -3.03
C LEU A 348 -3.32 9.12 -2.23
N ILE A 349 -2.17 9.31 -1.59
CA ILE A 349 -1.51 8.26 -0.80
C ILE A 349 -2.37 7.79 0.40
N PRO A 350 -2.98 8.69 1.20
CA PRO A 350 -3.92 8.26 2.24
C PRO A 350 -5.07 7.43 1.69
N ILE A 351 -5.62 7.80 0.53
CA ILE A 351 -6.73 7.10 -0.11
C ILE A 351 -6.31 5.68 -0.50
N ALA A 352 -5.15 5.53 -1.16
CA ALA A 352 -4.62 4.22 -1.53
C ALA A 352 -4.41 3.33 -0.30
N PHE A 353 -3.85 3.88 0.79
CA PHE A 353 -3.66 3.14 2.04
C PHE A 353 -4.98 2.80 2.73
N GLY A 354 -5.92 3.75 2.84
CA GLY A 354 -7.23 3.51 3.47
C GLY A 354 -8.00 2.39 2.76
N TYR A 355 -7.89 2.36 1.44
CA TYR A 355 -8.47 1.30 0.62
C TYR A 355 -7.76 -0.04 0.82
N HIS A 356 -6.42 -0.05 0.82
CA HIS A 356 -5.62 -1.24 1.14
C HIS A 356 -5.99 -1.82 2.51
N PHE A 357 -6.06 -0.97 3.54
CA PHE A 357 -6.47 -1.39 4.88
C PHE A 357 -7.89 -2.00 4.88
N ALA A 358 -8.86 -1.29 4.31
CA ALA A 358 -10.25 -1.72 4.30
C ALA A 358 -10.44 -3.03 3.52
N HIS A 359 -9.76 -3.17 2.40
CA HIS A 359 -9.88 -4.34 1.54
C HIS A 359 -9.28 -5.59 2.17
N TYR A 360 -8.08 -5.48 2.72
CA TYR A 360 -7.36 -6.65 3.23
C TYR A 360 -7.63 -6.98 4.71
N LEU A 361 -8.30 -6.12 5.48
CA LEU A 361 -8.53 -6.34 6.90
C LEU A 361 -9.19 -7.69 7.23
N PRO A 362 -10.29 -8.12 6.57
CA PRO A 362 -10.92 -9.41 6.88
C PRO A 362 -10.00 -10.60 6.59
N ALA A 363 -9.33 -10.58 5.43
CA ALA A 363 -8.39 -11.63 5.05
C ALA A 363 -7.20 -11.68 6.03
N PHE A 364 -6.64 -10.53 6.40
CA PHE A 364 -5.53 -10.46 7.34
C PHE A 364 -5.85 -11.09 8.70
N LEU A 365 -7.06 -10.86 9.24
CA LEU A 365 -7.47 -11.41 10.53
C LEU A 365 -7.54 -12.94 10.53
N VAL A 366 -7.85 -13.55 9.40
CA VAL A 366 -7.86 -15.03 9.24
C VAL A 366 -6.46 -15.54 8.90
N ASP A 367 -5.84 -14.98 7.86
CA ASP A 367 -4.66 -15.55 7.24
C ASP A 367 -3.40 -15.36 8.09
N ILE A 368 -3.35 -14.35 8.96
CA ILE A 368 -2.24 -14.19 9.91
C ILE A 368 -2.14 -15.37 10.89
N GLN A 369 -3.25 -16.04 11.20
CA GLN A 369 -3.25 -17.22 12.06
C GLN A 369 -2.55 -18.38 11.37
N TYR A 370 -2.80 -18.60 10.06
CA TYR A 370 -2.06 -19.59 9.26
C TYR A 370 -0.56 -19.27 9.22
N ALA A 371 -0.21 -18.00 9.07
CA ALA A 371 1.20 -17.58 9.06
C ALA A 371 1.89 -17.87 10.40
N LEU A 372 1.23 -17.64 11.54
CA LEU A 372 1.77 -17.94 12.87
C LEU A 372 1.95 -19.45 13.11
N ILE A 373 1.07 -20.28 12.58
CA ILE A 373 1.18 -21.74 12.64
C ILE A 373 2.34 -22.20 11.76
N ALA A 374 2.38 -21.78 10.49
CA ALA A 374 3.44 -22.13 9.55
C ALA A 374 4.83 -21.65 10.00
N PHE A 375 4.90 -20.55 10.75
CA PHE A 375 6.15 -20.05 11.30
C PHE A 375 6.75 -21.02 12.34
N SER A 376 5.91 -21.78 13.05
CA SER A 376 6.35 -22.77 14.02
C SER A 376 6.84 -24.08 13.37
N ASP A 377 6.38 -24.39 12.14
CA ASP A 377 6.80 -25.54 11.36
C ASP A 377 6.98 -25.17 9.87
N PRO A 378 8.02 -24.39 9.54
CA PRO A 378 8.18 -23.82 8.22
C PRO A 378 8.37 -24.81 7.06
N PHE A 379 8.78 -26.06 7.37
CA PHE A 379 8.96 -27.12 6.39
C PHE A 379 7.92 -28.24 6.49
N SER A 380 6.91 -28.10 7.38
CA SER A 380 5.89 -29.12 7.65
C SER A 380 6.50 -30.47 8.06
N LEU A 381 7.52 -30.44 8.93
CA LEU A 381 8.24 -31.61 9.43
C LEU A 381 7.77 -32.05 10.83
N GLY A 382 6.70 -31.47 11.34
CA GLY A 382 6.20 -31.71 12.69
C GLY A 382 6.93 -30.93 13.78
N TRP A 383 7.61 -29.85 13.41
CA TRP A 383 8.27 -28.97 14.36
C TRP A 383 7.27 -28.11 15.14
N ASN A 384 7.68 -27.67 16.32
CA ASN A 384 6.91 -26.74 17.13
C ASN A 384 7.84 -25.68 17.75
N LEU A 385 8.47 -24.88 16.88
CA LEU A 385 9.53 -23.94 17.27
C LEU A 385 9.05 -22.85 18.22
N PHE A 386 7.80 -22.42 18.07
CA PHE A 386 7.21 -21.31 18.83
C PHE A 386 5.97 -21.71 19.64
N GLY A 387 5.62 -23.00 19.70
CA GLY A 387 4.46 -23.49 20.44
C GLY A 387 3.11 -23.25 19.73
N THR A 388 3.12 -22.81 18.49
CA THR A 388 1.89 -22.46 17.74
C THR A 388 1.45 -23.53 16.73
N SER A 389 2.21 -24.62 16.55
CA SER A 389 1.89 -25.66 15.56
C SER A 389 0.57 -26.39 15.86
N GLY A 390 0.14 -26.45 17.13
CA GLY A 390 -1.13 -27.03 17.54
C GLY A 390 -2.31 -26.06 17.56
N TRP A 391 -2.14 -24.83 17.13
CA TRP A 391 -3.23 -23.88 17.07
C TRP A 391 -4.20 -24.20 15.94
N THR A 392 -5.46 -23.86 16.14
CA THR A 392 -6.51 -23.99 15.12
C THR A 392 -6.90 -22.62 14.63
N VAL A 393 -7.04 -22.47 13.31
CA VAL A 393 -7.50 -21.22 12.72
C VAL A 393 -8.98 -21.02 13.00
N SER A 394 -9.35 -19.88 13.52
CA SER A 394 -10.74 -19.51 13.77
C SER A 394 -11.17 -18.41 12.80
N ALA A 395 -12.22 -18.71 12.03
CA ALA A 395 -12.94 -17.74 11.21
C ALA A 395 -14.36 -17.47 11.75
N SER A 396 -14.71 -18.02 12.92
CA SER A 396 -16.06 -17.93 13.50
C SER A 396 -16.51 -16.50 13.74
N PHE A 397 -15.59 -15.56 14.03
CA PHE A 397 -15.90 -14.16 14.19
C PHE A 397 -16.48 -13.50 12.92
N LEU A 398 -16.22 -14.07 11.73
CA LEU A 398 -16.84 -13.62 10.48
C LEU A 398 -18.30 -14.08 10.33
N SER A 399 -18.78 -14.94 11.23
CA SER A 399 -20.16 -15.43 11.27
C SER A 399 -21.00 -14.78 12.38
N HIS A 400 -20.36 -14.04 13.30
CA HIS A 400 -21.04 -13.33 14.39
C HIS A 400 -21.38 -11.91 13.96
N PHE A 401 -22.65 -11.54 14.10
CA PHE A 401 -23.18 -10.23 13.69
C PHE A 401 -22.37 -9.04 14.24
N ASP A 402 -22.08 -9.05 15.54
CA ASP A 402 -21.35 -7.95 16.20
C ASP A 402 -19.93 -7.79 15.66
N SER A 403 -19.24 -8.89 15.43
CA SER A 403 -17.87 -8.86 14.88
C SER A 403 -17.84 -8.38 13.43
N VAL A 404 -18.80 -8.84 12.63
CA VAL A 404 -18.95 -8.43 11.23
C VAL A 404 -19.25 -6.94 11.14
N ILE A 405 -20.17 -6.43 11.97
CA ILE A 405 -20.46 -4.99 12.05
C ILE A 405 -19.22 -4.20 12.46
N MET A 406 -18.48 -4.66 13.47
CA MET A 406 -17.25 -3.98 13.92
C MET A 406 -16.22 -3.91 12.79
N ILE A 407 -15.95 -5.01 12.09
CA ILE A 407 -15.02 -5.04 10.96
C ILE A 407 -15.48 -4.07 9.88
N TRP A 408 -16.77 -4.07 9.55
CA TRP A 408 -17.32 -3.20 8.54
C TRP A 408 -17.24 -1.72 8.90
N PHE A 409 -17.50 -1.34 10.16
CA PHE A 409 -17.29 0.02 10.64
C PHE A 409 -15.82 0.44 10.58
N LEU A 410 -14.88 -0.45 10.89
CA LEU A 410 -13.45 -0.18 10.74
C LEU A 410 -13.06 0.07 9.28
N GLN A 411 -13.59 -0.71 8.35
CA GLN A 411 -13.35 -0.56 6.91
C GLN A 411 -13.91 0.78 6.39
N ILE A 412 -15.17 1.11 6.70
CA ILE A 412 -15.78 2.39 6.31
C ILE A 412 -15.02 3.56 6.91
N SER A 413 -14.70 3.48 8.22
CA SER A 413 -13.97 4.54 8.90
C SER A 413 -12.60 4.76 8.26
N ALA A 414 -11.89 3.70 7.89
CA ALA A 414 -10.60 3.80 7.21
C ALA A 414 -10.73 4.54 5.87
N ILE A 415 -11.72 4.18 5.06
CA ILE A 415 -11.97 4.84 3.76
C ILE A 415 -12.32 6.31 3.96
N VAL A 416 -13.29 6.62 4.83
CA VAL A 416 -13.75 8.01 5.05
C VAL A 416 -12.64 8.87 5.64
N LEU A 417 -11.93 8.40 6.67
CA LEU A 417 -10.82 9.13 7.29
C LEU A 417 -9.66 9.35 6.31
N ALA A 418 -9.37 8.39 5.45
CA ALA A 418 -8.36 8.54 4.41
C ALA A 418 -8.72 9.66 3.42
N HIS A 419 -9.98 9.77 3.02
CA HIS A 419 -10.45 10.84 2.13
C HIS A 419 -10.48 12.21 2.85
N VAL A 420 -10.89 12.24 4.12
CA VAL A 420 -10.80 13.46 4.95
C VAL A 420 -9.35 13.95 5.03
N ALA A 421 -8.41 13.04 5.33
CA ALA A 421 -6.98 13.34 5.35
C ALA A 421 -6.48 13.85 3.98
N ALA A 422 -6.93 13.21 2.90
CA ALA A 422 -6.58 13.61 1.54
C ALA A 422 -7.03 15.04 1.21
N VAL A 423 -8.26 15.40 1.56
CA VAL A 423 -8.80 16.78 1.38
C VAL A 423 -7.98 17.79 2.18
N ILE A 424 -7.67 17.47 3.44
CA ILE A 424 -6.86 18.36 4.30
C ILE A 424 -5.46 18.55 3.70
N VAL A 425 -4.79 17.46 3.32
CA VAL A 425 -3.45 17.51 2.72
C VAL A 425 -3.46 18.31 1.42
N ALA A 426 -4.41 18.04 0.51
CA ALA A 426 -4.55 18.75 -0.75
C ALA A 426 -4.73 20.25 -0.52
N TYR A 427 -5.60 20.62 0.42
CA TYR A 427 -5.87 22.01 0.76
C TYR A 427 -4.62 22.72 1.31
N LEU A 428 -3.89 22.08 2.24
CA LEU A 428 -2.67 22.65 2.83
C LEU A 428 -1.55 22.79 1.82
N LEU A 429 -1.38 21.85 0.90
CA LEU A 429 -0.38 21.93 -0.18
C LEU A 429 -0.70 23.08 -1.14
N GLN A 430 -1.96 23.25 -1.51
CA GLN A 430 -2.39 24.36 -2.38
C GLN A 430 -2.19 25.72 -1.71
N LEU A 431 -2.44 25.85 -0.40
CA LEU A 431 -2.17 27.07 0.35
C LEU A 431 -0.70 27.48 0.31
N HIS A 432 0.19 26.50 0.41
CA HIS A 432 1.63 26.72 0.35
C HIS A 432 2.09 27.18 -1.04
N ASP A 433 1.55 26.57 -2.09
CA ASP A 433 1.93 26.84 -3.47
C ASP A 433 1.32 28.17 -4.02
N SER A 434 0.46 28.83 -3.24
CA SER A 434 -0.18 30.10 -3.58
C SER A 434 0.27 31.26 -2.66
N PRO A 435 1.48 31.82 -2.84
CA PRO A 435 2.11 32.73 -1.88
C PRO A 435 1.36 34.07 -1.68
N ASN A 436 0.51 34.46 -2.59
CA ASN A 436 -0.17 35.77 -2.54
C ASN A 436 -1.57 35.76 -1.91
N GLY A 437 -1.97 34.64 -1.26
CA GLY A 437 -3.29 34.54 -0.62
C GLY A 437 -4.47 34.56 -1.57
N GLN A 438 -4.25 34.60 -2.88
CA GLN A 438 -5.27 34.46 -3.91
C GLN A 438 -5.62 32.97 -4.06
N ASN A 439 -6.11 32.38 -2.96
CA ASN A 439 -6.63 31.03 -2.98
C ASN A 439 -7.93 31.04 -3.76
N SER A 440 -7.84 30.82 -5.05
CA SER A 440 -9.05 30.53 -5.81
C SER A 440 -9.54 29.16 -5.38
N ILE A 441 -10.56 29.15 -4.54
CA ILE A 441 -11.33 27.96 -4.14
C ILE A 441 -11.71 27.16 -5.39
N LEU A 442 -12.05 27.86 -6.47
CA LEU A 442 -12.45 27.26 -7.74
C LEU A 442 -11.40 26.31 -8.32
N VAL A 443 -10.10 26.55 -8.11
CA VAL A 443 -9.03 25.66 -8.62
C VAL A 443 -9.01 24.33 -7.89
N GLN A 444 -9.51 24.26 -6.66
CA GLN A 444 -9.53 23.03 -5.84
C GLN A 444 -10.80 22.21 -6.05
N VAL A 445 -11.86 22.81 -6.60
CA VAL A 445 -13.16 22.12 -6.80
C VAL A 445 -13.03 20.85 -7.64
N PRO A 446 -12.32 20.83 -8.80
CA PRO A 446 -12.22 19.61 -9.60
C PRO A 446 -11.57 18.44 -8.84
N ALA A 447 -10.50 18.72 -8.09
CA ALA A 447 -9.82 17.71 -7.28
C ALA A 447 -10.72 17.20 -6.14
N THR A 448 -11.47 18.09 -5.48
CA THR A 448 -12.42 17.71 -4.43
C THR A 448 -13.55 16.85 -4.97
N LEU A 449 -14.10 17.19 -6.15
CA LEU A 449 -15.13 16.38 -6.81
C LEU A 449 -14.59 14.98 -7.16
N LEU A 450 -13.34 14.90 -7.62
CA LEU A 450 -12.70 13.60 -7.85
C LEU A 450 -12.60 12.79 -6.55
N MET A 451 -12.21 13.40 -5.43
CA MET A 451 -12.13 12.73 -4.13
C MET A 451 -13.50 12.26 -3.63
N ILE A 452 -14.56 13.05 -3.82
CA ILE A 452 -15.93 12.65 -3.50
C ILE A 452 -16.35 11.46 -4.36
N GLY A 453 -16.09 11.51 -5.66
CA GLY A 453 -16.35 10.40 -6.58
C GLY A 453 -15.61 9.11 -6.17
N TYR A 454 -14.36 9.27 -5.74
CA TYR A 454 -13.56 8.15 -5.20
C TYR A 454 -14.12 7.59 -3.91
N THR A 455 -14.63 8.43 -3.01
CA THR A 455 -15.29 7.98 -1.78
C THR A 455 -16.52 7.13 -2.09
N ILE A 456 -17.35 7.62 -3.02
CA ILE A 456 -18.54 6.88 -3.49
C ILE A 456 -18.13 5.54 -4.10
N PHE A 457 -17.16 5.54 -4.98
CA PHE A 457 -16.66 4.34 -5.65
C PHE A 457 -16.08 3.34 -4.65
N GLY A 458 -15.24 3.79 -3.71
CA GLY A 458 -14.62 2.93 -2.71
C GLY A 458 -15.63 2.30 -1.75
N LEU A 459 -16.62 3.07 -1.29
CA LEU A 459 -17.68 2.54 -0.44
C LEU A 459 -18.63 1.62 -1.20
N TRP A 460 -18.86 1.89 -2.50
CA TRP A 460 -19.61 0.98 -3.37
C TRP A 460 -18.88 -0.35 -3.54
N LEU A 461 -17.56 -0.35 -3.81
CA LEU A 461 -16.79 -1.57 -3.90
C LEU A 461 -16.81 -2.39 -2.61
N LEU A 462 -16.77 -1.72 -1.44
CA LEU A 462 -16.84 -2.40 -0.15
C LEU A 462 -18.20 -3.07 0.09
N SER A 463 -19.29 -2.48 -0.44
CA SER A 463 -20.65 -2.93 -0.21
C SER A 463 -21.22 -3.84 -1.30
N THR A 464 -20.51 -3.98 -2.42
CA THR A 464 -20.97 -4.77 -3.56
C THR A 464 -20.72 -6.27 -3.35
N PRO A 465 -21.62 -7.16 -3.81
CA PRO A 465 -21.38 -8.60 -3.77
C PRO A 465 -20.15 -8.97 -4.61
N VAL A 466 -19.33 -9.85 -4.06
CA VAL A 466 -18.11 -10.36 -4.69
C VAL A 466 -18.17 -11.88 -4.84
N ALA A 467 -17.58 -12.39 -5.92
CA ALA A 467 -17.35 -13.82 -6.07
C ALA A 467 -16.16 -14.25 -5.20
N VAL A 468 -16.26 -15.44 -4.64
CA VAL A 468 -15.29 -16.03 -3.70
C VAL A 468 -14.30 -16.92 -4.46
#